data_dac67aa3e19176d1624dc11be3cb6aca
#
_entry.id   dac67aa3e19176d1624dc11be3cb6aca
#
_cell.length_a   1.000
_cell.length_b   1.000
_cell.length_c   1.000
_cell.angle_alpha   90.00
_cell.angle_beta   90.00
_cell.angle_gamma   90.00
#
_symmetry.space_group_name_H-M   'P 1'
#
loop_
_entity.id
_entity.type
_entity.pdbx_description
1 polymer ?
#
loop_
_entity_poly.entity_id
_entity_poly.type
_entity_poly.pdbx_seq_one_letter_code
_entity_poly.pdbx_strand_id
1 'polypeptide(L)'
;MAYEKNQYDYLVKWRELVYDQATWERDDFDIPGYEDAIFRYWVHRERMSGETMPKYILKRLNKRRAEQGLPPFEDEEKKRKKRENKPSTDPEYVNETGGNLHAYQMEGINWLRHCWSNGIDAILADEMGLGKTIQSMVFLYSLVKEGHSKGPFLVSAPLSTLINWEREAEFWSPDLYVVTYIGDKDSRTVISMNFLLLRGPQEEEQKLEE
;
A
#
# COMPACT_ATOMS: atom_id res chain seq x y z
N MET A 1 -16.38 24.95 -17.99
CA MET A 1 -16.42 25.05 -16.52
C MET A 1 -15.00 25.27 -16.04
N ALA A 2 -14.71 26.34 -15.30
CA ALA A 2 -13.37 26.57 -14.80
C ALA A 2 -13.10 25.55 -13.67
N TYR A 3 -12.13 24.68 -13.88
CA TYR A 3 -11.62 23.82 -12.81
C TYR A 3 -11.02 24.73 -11.73
N GLU A 4 -11.54 24.63 -10.52
CA GLU A 4 -10.90 25.25 -9.37
C GLU A 4 -9.51 24.64 -9.21
N LYS A 5 -8.50 25.48 -9.14
CA LYS A 5 -7.06 25.18 -9.26
C LYS A 5 -6.47 24.22 -8.21
N ASN A 6 -7.29 23.56 -7.38
CA ASN A 6 -6.87 22.74 -6.25
C ASN A 6 -7.84 21.57 -5.93
N GLN A 7 -8.48 20.98 -6.93
CA GLN A 7 -9.32 19.80 -6.78
C GLN A 7 -8.71 18.61 -7.52
N TYR A 8 -8.70 17.45 -6.88
CA TYR A 8 -8.32 16.19 -7.49
C TYR A 8 -9.56 15.30 -7.63
N ASP A 9 -9.63 14.59 -8.73
CA ASP A 9 -10.56 13.49 -8.93
C ASP A 9 -9.76 12.19 -8.72
N TYR A 10 -10.30 11.28 -7.92
CA TYR A 10 -9.70 9.98 -7.63
C TYR A 10 -10.51 8.88 -8.26
N LEU A 11 -9.85 7.94 -8.93
CA LEU A 11 -10.48 6.70 -9.35
C LEU A 11 -10.58 5.77 -8.14
N VAL A 12 -11.81 5.61 -7.63
CA VAL A 12 -12.08 4.84 -6.41
C VAL A 12 -12.50 3.42 -6.78
N LYS A 13 -11.70 2.46 -6.35
CA LYS A 13 -12.07 1.04 -6.36
C LYS A 13 -12.82 0.72 -5.07
N TRP A 14 -14.06 0.39 -5.21
CA TRP A 14 -14.92 0.03 -4.09
C TRP A 14 -14.57 -1.35 -3.53
N ARG A 15 -14.66 -1.48 -2.23
CA ARG A 15 -14.44 -2.77 -1.56
C ARG A 15 -15.46 -3.79 -2.07
N GLU A 16 -15.00 -5.02 -2.33
CA GLU A 16 -15.81 -6.14 -2.83
C GLU A 16 -16.40 -5.98 -4.24
N LEU A 17 -16.23 -4.84 -4.90
CA LEU A 17 -16.59 -4.68 -6.31
C LEU A 17 -15.39 -4.98 -7.22
N VAL A 18 -15.65 -5.29 -8.48
CA VAL A 18 -14.62 -5.48 -9.50
C VAL A 18 -14.12 -4.12 -10.04
N TYR A 19 -12.95 -4.09 -10.66
CA TYR A 19 -12.32 -2.83 -11.08
C TYR A 19 -13.03 -2.09 -12.21
N ASP A 20 -13.82 -2.77 -13.04
CA ASP A 20 -14.68 -2.14 -14.05
C ASP A 20 -15.81 -1.30 -13.44
N GLN A 21 -16.09 -1.52 -12.16
CA GLN A 21 -17.06 -0.74 -11.37
C GLN A 21 -16.39 0.37 -10.55
N ALA A 22 -15.11 0.65 -10.82
CA ALA A 22 -14.44 1.80 -10.22
C ALA A 22 -15.03 3.10 -10.78
N THR A 23 -15.23 4.07 -9.90
CA THR A 23 -15.84 5.37 -10.25
C THR A 23 -14.88 6.52 -9.97
N TRP A 24 -15.00 7.59 -10.76
CA TRP A 24 -14.28 8.84 -10.52
C TRP A 24 -15.04 9.67 -9.49
N GLU A 25 -14.39 9.89 -8.35
CA GLU A 25 -14.96 10.64 -7.23
C GLU A 25 -14.13 11.88 -6.94
N ARG A 26 -14.81 12.94 -6.57
CA ARG A 26 -14.15 14.17 -6.15
C ARG A 26 -13.52 14.02 -4.78
N ASP A 27 -12.57 14.86 -4.50
CA ASP A 27 -11.84 14.88 -3.24
C ASP A 27 -12.63 15.46 -2.03
N ASP A 28 -13.88 15.80 -2.21
CA ASP A 28 -14.85 16.22 -1.16
C ASP A 28 -15.87 15.13 -0.77
N PHE A 29 -15.67 13.91 -1.26
CA PHE A 29 -16.56 12.78 -1.04
C PHE A 29 -16.63 12.37 0.44
N ASP A 30 -17.84 12.15 0.95
CA ASP A 30 -18.08 11.89 2.38
C ASP A 30 -18.49 10.45 2.66
N ILE A 31 -17.47 9.57 2.76
CA ILE A 31 -17.63 8.18 3.15
C ILE A 31 -16.68 7.81 4.28
N PRO A 32 -17.05 6.84 5.13
CA PRO A 32 -16.16 6.33 6.15
C PRO A 32 -14.85 5.76 5.57
N GLY A 33 -13.71 6.16 6.14
CA GLY A 33 -12.39 5.69 5.72
C GLY A 33 -11.79 6.39 4.49
N TYR A 34 -12.48 7.39 3.95
CA TYR A 34 -12.00 8.19 2.83
C TYR A 34 -10.65 8.84 3.12
N GLU A 35 -10.49 9.43 4.30
CA GLU A 35 -9.26 10.12 4.69
C GLU A 35 -8.06 9.18 4.69
N ASP A 36 -8.23 7.97 5.21
CA ASP A 36 -7.17 6.96 5.25
C ASP A 36 -6.81 6.47 3.84
N ALA A 37 -7.80 6.28 2.97
CA ALA A 37 -7.59 5.86 1.58
C ALA A 37 -6.79 6.91 0.79
N ILE A 38 -7.18 8.19 0.87
CA ILE A 38 -6.46 9.29 0.20
C ILE A 38 -5.05 9.46 0.77
N PHE A 39 -4.88 9.37 2.09
CA PHE A 39 -3.56 9.46 2.72
C PHE A 39 -2.64 8.33 2.22
N ARG A 40 -3.11 7.07 2.21
CA ARG A 40 -2.35 5.92 1.69
C ARG A 40 -1.99 6.08 0.20
N TYR A 41 -2.92 6.56 -0.61
CA TYR A 41 -2.66 6.84 -2.03
C TYR A 41 -1.49 7.80 -2.21
N TRP A 42 -1.48 8.93 -1.49
CA TRP A 42 -0.41 9.91 -1.59
C TRP A 42 0.93 9.41 -1.05
N VAL A 43 0.93 8.67 0.06
CA VAL A 43 2.14 8.01 0.58
C VAL A 43 2.71 7.03 -0.45
N HIS A 44 1.85 6.25 -1.11
CA HIS A 44 2.27 5.36 -2.19
C HIS A 44 2.84 6.13 -3.38
N ARG A 45 2.16 7.17 -3.82
CA ARG A 45 2.59 8.01 -4.95
C ARG A 45 3.93 8.69 -4.68
N GLU A 46 4.15 9.23 -3.51
CA GLU A 46 5.43 9.79 -3.09
C GLU A 46 6.56 8.74 -3.16
N ARG A 47 6.28 7.52 -2.70
CA ARG A 47 7.25 6.43 -2.72
C ARG A 47 7.61 5.98 -4.14
N MET A 48 6.63 5.93 -5.04
CA MET A 48 6.81 5.43 -6.42
C MET A 48 7.33 6.49 -7.39
N SER A 49 6.79 7.71 -7.34
CA SER A 49 7.09 8.79 -8.29
C SER A 49 7.86 9.96 -7.68
N GLY A 50 8.03 9.99 -6.35
CA GLY A 50 8.61 11.13 -5.64
C GLY A 50 7.66 12.33 -5.51
N GLU A 51 6.41 12.21 -5.97
CA GLU A 51 5.42 13.28 -5.89
C GLU A 51 4.79 13.34 -4.51
N THR A 52 5.07 14.41 -3.78
CA THR A 52 4.60 14.61 -2.41
C THR A 52 3.15 15.08 -2.34
N MET A 53 2.45 14.67 -1.30
CA MET A 53 1.09 15.13 -1.04
C MET A 53 1.04 16.67 -0.91
N PRO A 54 0.15 17.35 -1.65
CA PRO A 54 -0.05 18.78 -1.48
C PRO A 54 -0.47 19.14 -0.06
N LYS A 55 0.15 20.16 0.52
CA LYS A 55 -0.09 20.57 1.92
C LYS A 55 -1.56 20.90 2.24
N TYR A 56 -2.31 21.40 1.25
CA TYR A 56 -3.73 21.70 1.46
C TYR A 56 -4.58 20.44 1.59
N ILE A 57 -4.22 19.33 0.90
CA ILE A 57 -4.89 18.02 1.05
C ILE A 57 -4.66 17.51 2.47
N LEU A 58 -3.40 17.45 2.92
CA LEU A 58 -3.09 17.01 4.28
C LEU A 58 -3.82 17.86 5.35
N LYS A 59 -3.87 19.17 5.16
CA LYS A 59 -4.61 20.08 6.07
C LYS A 59 -6.10 19.76 6.09
N ARG A 60 -6.70 19.47 4.93
CA ARG A 60 -8.13 19.13 4.83
C ARG A 60 -8.41 17.76 5.47
N LEU A 61 -7.61 16.75 5.18
CA LEU A 61 -7.74 15.42 5.78
C LEU A 61 -7.65 15.51 7.31
N ASN A 62 -6.69 16.25 7.85
CA ASN A 62 -6.52 16.42 9.28
C ASN A 62 -7.66 17.20 9.93
N LYS A 63 -8.26 18.18 9.22
CA LYS A 63 -9.45 18.87 9.68
C LYS A 63 -10.62 17.91 9.85
N ARG A 64 -10.91 17.06 8.86
CA ARG A 64 -11.99 16.05 8.91
C ARG A 64 -11.75 15.03 10.02
N ARG A 65 -10.52 14.55 10.19
CA ARG A 65 -10.16 13.65 11.30
C ARG A 65 -10.40 14.30 12.66
N ALA A 66 -10.08 15.58 12.82
CA ALA A 66 -10.35 16.30 14.04
C ALA A 66 -11.85 16.43 14.33
N GLU A 67 -12.69 16.62 13.30
CA GLU A 67 -14.16 16.62 13.42
C GLU A 67 -14.71 15.25 13.85
N GLN A 68 -14.02 14.16 13.49
CA GLN A 68 -14.35 12.78 13.89
C GLN A 68 -13.71 12.36 15.23
N GLY A 69 -12.94 13.24 15.89
CA GLY A 69 -12.22 12.93 17.11
C GLY A 69 -11.00 12.01 16.93
N LEU A 70 -10.51 11.85 15.69
CA LEU A 70 -9.36 11.02 15.36
C LEU A 70 -8.06 11.83 15.40
N PRO A 71 -6.92 11.20 15.72
CA PRO A 71 -5.63 11.88 15.70
C PRO A 71 -5.25 12.28 14.27
N PRO A 72 -4.54 13.42 14.08
CA PRO A 72 -4.10 13.87 12.77
C PRO A 72 -3.10 12.89 12.14
N PHE A 73 -3.05 12.84 10.82
CA PHE A 73 -1.97 12.19 10.11
C PHE A 73 -0.67 12.93 10.41
N GLU A 74 0.32 12.21 10.89
CA GLU A 74 1.65 12.76 11.10
C GLU A 74 2.41 12.81 9.77
N ASP A 75 3.21 13.88 9.61
CA ASP A 75 4.14 14.00 8.50
C ASP A 75 5.17 12.86 8.59
N GLU A 76 5.36 12.06 7.53
CA GLU A 76 6.26 10.89 7.52
C GLU A 76 7.70 11.27 7.96
N GLU A 77 8.11 12.50 7.67
CA GLU A 77 9.40 13.04 8.10
C GLU A 77 9.51 13.17 9.62
N LYS A 78 8.39 13.50 10.30
CA LYS A 78 8.31 13.56 11.77
C LYS A 78 8.29 12.16 12.39
N LYS A 79 7.63 11.20 11.75
CA LYS A 79 7.64 9.79 12.20
C LYS A 79 9.05 9.20 12.14
N ARG A 80 9.81 9.48 11.06
CA ARG A 80 11.18 9.00 10.90
C ARG A 80 12.12 9.48 12.01
N LYS A 81 12.03 10.76 12.41
CA LYS A 81 12.83 11.34 13.50
C LYS A 81 12.48 10.79 14.89
N LYS A 82 11.23 10.31 15.08
CA LYS A 82 10.77 9.74 16.36
C LYS A 82 11.17 8.27 16.52
N ARG A 83 11.46 7.56 15.43
CA ARG A 83 11.83 6.13 15.37
C ARG A 83 13.27 5.84 15.76
N GLU A 84 14.19 6.82 15.70
CA GLU A 84 15.61 6.64 15.97
C GLU A 84 15.96 6.39 17.45
N ASN A 85 14.98 6.39 18.36
CA ASN A 85 15.22 6.39 19.82
C ASN A 85 14.63 5.23 20.64
N LYS A 86 14.26 4.08 20.06
CA LYS A 86 13.72 2.95 20.87
C LYS A 86 14.34 1.60 20.51
N PRO A 87 14.93 0.86 21.49
CA PRO A 87 15.35 -0.52 21.27
C PRO A 87 14.14 -1.49 21.47
N SER A 88 13.85 -2.34 20.53
CA SER A 88 12.91 -3.46 20.69
C SER A 88 13.44 -4.74 20.05
N THR A 89 13.08 -5.88 20.65
CA THR A 89 13.48 -7.21 20.21
C THR A 89 12.75 -7.68 18.95
N ASP A 90 11.57 -7.13 18.64
CA ASP A 90 10.84 -7.35 17.39
C ASP A 90 10.97 -6.14 16.48
N PRO A 91 10.98 -6.32 15.16
CA PRO A 91 11.01 -5.20 14.24
C PRO A 91 9.84 -4.23 14.53
N GLU A 92 10.15 -2.96 14.73
CA GLU A 92 9.17 -1.93 15.15
C GLU A 92 7.94 -1.89 14.22
N TYR A 93 8.15 -2.15 12.93
CA TYR A 93 7.07 -2.17 11.93
C TYR A 93 6.04 -3.31 12.17
N VAL A 94 6.40 -4.39 12.88
CA VAL A 94 5.46 -5.44 13.28
C VAL A 94 4.59 -4.97 14.44
N ASN A 95 5.20 -4.35 15.43
CA ASN A 95 4.47 -3.80 16.58
C ASN A 95 3.51 -2.67 16.20
N GLU A 96 3.84 -1.89 15.17
CA GLU A 96 3.00 -0.81 14.65
C GLU A 96 1.68 -1.32 14.05
N THR A 97 1.61 -2.55 13.57
CA THR A 97 0.38 -3.16 13.04
C THR A 97 -0.61 -3.58 14.13
N GLY A 98 -0.16 -3.66 15.38
CA GLY A 98 -0.92 -4.23 16.52
C GLY A 98 -0.98 -5.75 16.51
N GLY A 99 -0.31 -6.40 15.56
CA GLY A 99 -0.17 -7.85 15.49
C GLY A 99 1.01 -8.35 16.29
N ASN A 100 0.96 -9.62 16.70
CA ASN A 100 2.06 -10.32 17.34
C ASN A 100 2.44 -11.53 16.50
N LEU A 101 3.73 -11.71 16.26
CA LEU A 101 4.26 -12.89 15.59
C LEU A 101 4.70 -13.94 16.61
N HIS A 102 4.42 -15.19 16.31
CA HIS A 102 5.01 -16.30 17.06
C HIS A 102 6.50 -16.44 16.73
N ALA A 103 7.28 -16.97 17.68
CA ALA A 103 8.72 -17.15 17.51
C ALA A 103 9.07 -17.93 16.23
N TYR A 104 8.33 -18.99 15.90
CA TYR A 104 8.54 -19.76 14.68
C TYR A 104 8.23 -18.97 13.40
N GLN A 105 7.28 -18.02 13.44
CA GLN A 105 6.99 -17.13 12.30
C GLN A 105 8.14 -16.15 12.07
N MET A 106 8.71 -15.58 13.12
CA MET A 106 9.90 -14.74 13.02
C MET A 106 11.11 -15.51 12.50
N GLU A 107 11.28 -16.78 12.91
CA GLU A 107 12.32 -17.65 12.37
C GLU A 107 12.14 -17.88 10.88
N GLY A 108 10.92 -18.17 10.42
CA GLY A 108 10.59 -18.31 9.00
C GLY A 108 10.84 -17.03 8.20
N ILE A 109 10.47 -15.87 8.74
CA ILE A 109 10.74 -14.56 8.11
C ILE A 109 12.25 -14.32 7.98
N ASN A 110 13.02 -14.59 9.03
CA ASN A 110 14.47 -14.43 8.99
C ASN A 110 15.13 -15.40 8.01
N TRP A 111 14.62 -16.62 7.89
CA TRP A 111 15.05 -17.58 6.91
C TRP A 111 14.75 -17.10 5.47
N LEU A 112 13.54 -16.57 5.19
CA LEU A 112 13.21 -15.98 3.89
C LEU A 112 14.13 -14.81 3.56
N ARG A 113 14.45 -13.97 4.52
CA ARG A 113 15.40 -12.85 4.37
C ARG A 113 16.81 -13.34 4.04
N HIS A 114 17.25 -14.41 4.70
CA HIS A 114 18.53 -15.03 4.42
C HIS A 114 18.56 -15.59 3.00
N CYS A 115 17.54 -16.31 2.56
CA CYS A 115 17.45 -16.82 1.19
C CYS A 115 17.49 -15.67 0.17
N TRP A 116 16.68 -14.64 0.39
CA TRP A 116 16.63 -13.47 -0.49
C TRP A 116 17.97 -12.75 -0.59
N SER A 117 18.66 -12.52 0.52
CA SER A 117 19.97 -11.84 0.53
C SER A 117 21.07 -12.61 -0.19
N ASN A 118 20.93 -13.94 -0.28
CA ASN A 118 21.87 -14.80 -0.98
C ASN A 118 21.42 -15.15 -2.43
N GLY A 119 20.28 -14.59 -2.90
CA GLY A 119 19.75 -14.89 -4.21
C GLY A 119 19.28 -16.34 -4.38
N ILE A 120 18.85 -16.97 -3.28
CA ILE A 120 18.38 -18.36 -3.24
C ILE A 120 16.87 -18.40 -3.27
N ASP A 121 16.31 -19.21 -4.17
CA ASP A 121 14.86 -19.48 -4.17
C ASP A 121 14.45 -20.26 -2.93
N ALA A 122 13.26 -19.98 -2.39
CA ALA A 122 12.81 -20.53 -1.14
C ALA A 122 11.41 -21.15 -1.27
N ILE A 123 11.17 -22.26 -0.55
CA ILE A 123 9.87 -22.90 -0.41
C ILE A 123 9.50 -22.94 1.06
N LEU A 124 8.51 -22.12 1.45
CA LEU A 124 7.98 -22.14 2.80
C LEU A 124 6.92 -23.24 2.92
N ALA A 125 7.35 -24.43 3.38
CA ALA A 125 6.58 -25.67 3.39
C ALA A 125 5.98 -26.02 4.77
N ASP A 126 5.72 -25.02 5.60
CA ASP A 126 5.08 -25.22 6.91
C ASP A 126 3.67 -25.80 6.76
N GLU A 127 3.15 -26.44 7.82
CA GLU A 127 1.79 -26.96 7.85
C GLU A 127 0.73 -25.87 7.64
N MET A 128 -0.46 -26.29 7.19
CA MET A 128 -1.58 -25.38 7.01
C MET A 128 -1.97 -24.75 8.36
N GLY A 129 -2.29 -23.45 8.35
CA GLY A 129 -2.67 -22.73 9.56
C GLY A 129 -1.53 -22.06 10.32
N LEU A 130 -0.26 -22.34 10.02
CA LEU A 130 0.90 -21.73 10.69
C LEU A 130 1.24 -20.30 10.23
N GLY A 131 0.37 -19.69 9.42
CA GLY A 131 0.53 -18.28 9.04
C GLY A 131 1.57 -18.02 7.94
N LYS A 132 1.71 -18.91 6.96
CA LYS A 132 2.60 -18.69 5.82
C LYS A 132 2.33 -17.39 5.08
N THR A 133 1.06 -17.01 4.94
CA THR A 133 0.64 -15.73 4.35
C THR A 133 1.19 -14.55 5.14
N ILE A 134 1.05 -14.61 6.47
CA ILE A 134 1.58 -13.59 7.40
C ILE A 134 3.10 -13.49 7.25
N GLN A 135 3.81 -14.61 7.31
CA GLN A 135 5.26 -14.66 7.16
C GLN A 135 5.71 -14.04 5.83
N SER A 136 5.00 -14.37 4.73
CA SER A 136 5.30 -13.82 3.40
C SER A 136 5.07 -12.32 3.34
N MET A 137 3.96 -11.82 3.89
CA MET A 137 3.65 -10.39 3.87
C MET A 137 4.61 -9.58 4.74
N VAL A 138 4.92 -10.05 5.95
CA VAL A 138 5.89 -9.39 6.84
C VAL A 138 7.30 -9.43 6.24
N PHE A 139 7.69 -10.52 5.56
CA PHE A 139 8.95 -10.59 4.83
C PHE A 139 9.03 -9.51 3.75
N LEU A 140 8.03 -9.40 2.85
CA LEU A 140 8.00 -8.38 1.80
C LEU A 140 8.01 -6.97 2.40
N TYR A 141 7.25 -6.76 3.46
CA TYR A 141 7.21 -5.48 4.16
C TYR A 141 8.56 -5.11 4.78
N SER A 142 9.28 -6.07 5.34
CA SER A 142 10.63 -5.87 5.88
C SER A 142 11.59 -5.35 4.83
N LEU A 143 11.54 -5.88 3.61
CA LEU A 143 12.41 -5.43 2.51
C LEU A 143 12.19 -3.93 2.17
N VAL A 144 10.95 -3.47 2.25
CA VAL A 144 10.62 -2.06 2.00
C VAL A 144 11.04 -1.19 3.19
N LYS A 145 10.69 -1.59 4.41
CA LYS A 145 10.99 -0.80 5.63
C LYS A 145 12.48 -0.63 5.87
N GLU A 146 13.27 -1.64 5.54
CA GLU A 146 14.72 -1.62 5.69
C GLU A 146 15.43 -1.04 4.45
N GLY A 147 14.68 -0.65 3.42
CA GLY A 147 15.23 0.01 2.23
C GLY A 147 15.93 -0.95 1.24
N HIS A 148 15.73 -2.26 1.38
CA HIS A 148 16.32 -3.26 0.48
C HIS A 148 15.62 -3.34 -0.88
N SER A 149 14.31 -3.07 -0.92
CA SER A 149 13.52 -3.07 -2.15
C SER A 149 12.40 -2.03 -2.09
N LYS A 150 12.12 -1.40 -3.23
CA LYS A 150 10.99 -0.48 -3.39
C LYS A 150 9.73 -1.19 -3.91
N GLY A 151 9.85 -2.47 -4.32
CA GLY A 151 8.81 -3.16 -5.08
C GLY A 151 8.90 -2.84 -6.59
N PRO A 152 7.87 -3.11 -7.38
CA PRO A 152 6.66 -3.82 -6.96
C PRO A 152 6.90 -5.29 -6.62
N PHE A 153 6.02 -5.87 -5.79
CA PHE A 153 6.00 -7.30 -5.48
C PHE A 153 4.79 -7.94 -6.15
N LEU A 154 4.99 -9.10 -6.75
CA LEU A 154 3.92 -9.89 -7.34
C LEU A 154 3.61 -11.10 -6.46
N VAL A 155 2.37 -11.18 -5.98
CA VAL A 155 1.86 -12.35 -5.26
C VAL A 155 0.84 -13.05 -6.16
N SER A 156 1.10 -14.31 -6.51
CA SER A 156 0.17 -15.16 -7.25
C SER A 156 -0.47 -16.17 -6.32
N ALA A 157 -1.79 -16.19 -6.27
CA ALA A 157 -2.55 -17.06 -5.38
C ALA A 157 -3.84 -17.56 -6.08
N PRO A 158 -4.41 -18.70 -5.63
CA PRO A 158 -5.71 -19.16 -6.12
C PRO A 158 -6.80 -18.10 -5.84
N LEU A 159 -7.76 -17.98 -6.76
CA LEU A 159 -8.83 -16.99 -6.68
C LEU A 159 -9.59 -17.03 -5.35
N SER A 160 -9.83 -18.23 -4.82
CA SER A 160 -10.51 -18.43 -3.53
C SER A 160 -9.76 -17.86 -2.33
N THR A 161 -8.46 -17.62 -2.42
CA THR A 161 -7.62 -17.13 -1.33
C THR A 161 -7.19 -15.67 -1.49
N LEU A 162 -7.45 -15.05 -2.65
CA LEU A 162 -7.00 -13.68 -2.93
C LEU A 162 -7.52 -12.66 -1.92
N ILE A 163 -8.80 -12.74 -1.54
CA ILE A 163 -9.39 -11.85 -0.53
C ILE A 163 -8.65 -11.97 0.82
N ASN A 164 -8.24 -13.19 1.18
CA ASN A 164 -7.48 -13.39 2.40
C ASN A 164 -6.09 -12.76 2.29
N TRP A 165 -5.41 -12.91 1.15
CA TRP A 165 -4.12 -12.27 0.89
C TRP A 165 -4.21 -10.73 0.95
N GLU A 166 -5.28 -10.16 0.38
CA GLU A 166 -5.55 -8.72 0.42
C GLU A 166 -5.70 -8.23 1.87
N ARG A 167 -6.51 -8.91 2.69
CA ARG A 167 -6.73 -8.58 4.11
C ARG A 167 -5.47 -8.69 4.95
N GLU A 168 -4.71 -9.76 4.77
CA GLU A 168 -3.44 -9.95 5.47
C GLU A 168 -2.42 -8.88 5.06
N ALA A 169 -2.37 -8.53 3.78
CA ALA A 169 -1.49 -7.47 3.30
C ALA A 169 -1.88 -6.11 3.89
N GLU A 170 -3.15 -5.76 3.93
CA GLU A 170 -3.64 -4.52 4.56
C GLU A 170 -3.28 -4.44 6.04
N PHE A 171 -3.36 -5.57 6.75
CA PHE A 171 -3.08 -5.63 8.18
C PHE A 171 -1.57 -5.61 8.49
N TRP A 172 -0.78 -6.49 7.86
CA TRP A 172 0.63 -6.69 8.18
C TRP A 172 1.58 -5.74 7.46
N SER A 173 1.12 -5.09 6.40
CA SER A 173 1.91 -4.16 5.58
C SER A 173 1.13 -2.90 5.21
N PRO A 174 0.65 -2.13 6.19
CA PRO A 174 -0.28 -1.03 5.98
C PRO A 174 0.26 0.11 5.09
N ASP A 175 1.57 0.22 4.95
CA ASP A 175 2.20 1.21 4.06
C ASP A 175 2.33 0.72 2.62
N LEU A 176 2.05 -0.56 2.34
CA LEU A 176 2.06 -1.08 0.97
C LEU A 176 0.71 -0.80 0.30
N TYR A 177 0.79 -0.34 -0.93
CA TYR A 177 -0.39 -0.18 -1.76
C TYR A 177 -0.71 -1.51 -2.44
N VAL A 178 -1.82 -2.14 -2.06
CA VAL A 178 -2.21 -3.45 -2.57
C VAL A 178 -3.17 -3.28 -3.73
N VAL A 179 -2.87 -3.92 -4.85
CA VAL A 179 -3.72 -3.93 -6.04
C VAL A 179 -4.07 -5.38 -6.38
N THR A 180 -5.35 -5.73 -6.27
CA THR A 180 -5.83 -7.06 -6.61
C THR A 180 -6.11 -7.15 -8.11
N TYR A 181 -5.23 -7.82 -8.85
CA TYR A 181 -5.28 -7.92 -10.31
C TYR A 181 -6.13 -9.11 -10.76
N ILE A 182 -7.45 -8.96 -10.71
CA ILE A 182 -8.44 -9.97 -11.12
C ILE A 182 -9.52 -9.33 -12.01
N GLY A 183 -10.23 -10.17 -12.75
CA GLY A 183 -11.36 -9.76 -13.57
C GLY A 183 -11.20 -10.18 -15.04
N ASP A 184 -12.13 -9.73 -15.86
CA ASP A 184 -12.10 -9.87 -17.30
C ASP A 184 -11.06 -8.94 -17.96
N LYS A 185 -11.07 -8.87 -19.28
CA LYS A 185 -10.10 -8.05 -20.02
C LYS A 185 -10.26 -6.55 -19.71
N ASP A 186 -11.49 -6.08 -19.55
CA ASP A 186 -11.80 -4.68 -19.37
C ASP A 186 -11.40 -4.21 -17.95
N SER A 187 -11.73 -5.01 -16.92
CA SER A 187 -11.27 -4.80 -15.54
C SER A 187 -9.74 -4.76 -15.46
N ARG A 188 -9.04 -5.71 -16.10
CA ARG A 188 -7.57 -5.73 -16.10
C ARG A 188 -6.97 -4.53 -16.83
N THR A 189 -7.63 -4.02 -17.87
CA THR A 189 -7.18 -2.81 -18.57
C THR A 189 -7.27 -1.59 -17.64
N VAL A 190 -8.39 -1.43 -16.93
CA VAL A 190 -8.56 -0.36 -15.94
C VAL A 190 -7.49 -0.43 -14.86
N ILE A 191 -7.20 -1.63 -14.32
CA ILE A 191 -6.16 -1.82 -13.31
C ILE A 191 -4.80 -1.42 -13.86
N SER A 192 -4.44 -1.91 -15.06
CA SER A 192 -3.14 -1.62 -15.68
C SER A 192 -2.94 -0.14 -15.93
N MET A 193 -3.94 0.55 -16.45
CA MET A 193 -3.84 1.97 -16.79
C MET A 193 -3.78 2.88 -15.56
N ASN A 194 -4.53 2.58 -14.52
CA ASN A 194 -4.75 3.52 -13.43
C ASN A 194 -4.00 3.17 -12.14
N PHE A 195 -3.66 1.89 -11.93
CA PHE A 195 -3.08 1.43 -10.67
C PHE A 195 -1.68 0.83 -10.81
N LEU A 196 -1.35 0.19 -11.94
CA LEU A 196 -0.03 -0.42 -12.15
C LEU A 196 0.91 0.46 -12.98
N LEU A 197 0.38 1.18 -13.96
CA LEU A 197 1.16 2.10 -14.78
C LEU A 197 1.09 3.51 -14.19
N LEU A 198 1.92 3.79 -13.22
CA LEU A 198 2.22 5.16 -12.82
C LEU A 198 3.11 5.79 -13.91
N ARG A 199 2.54 6.10 -15.07
CA ARG A 199 3.23 6.92 -16.07
C ARG A 199 3.39 8.32 -15.50
N GLY A 200 4.61 8.78 -15.41
CA GLY A 200 4.90 10.19 -15.19
C GLY A 200 4.31 11.02 -16.33
N PRO A 201 3.99 12.31 -16.12
CA PRO A 201 3.29 13.17 -17.07
C PRO A 201 4.05 13.50 -18.38
N GLN A 202 5.12 12.83 -18.73
CA GLN A 202 6.04 13.29 -19.79
C GLN A 202 6.10 12.46 -21.07
N GLU A 203 5.31 11.42 -21.27
CA GLU A 203 5.42 10.61 -22.50
C GLU A 203 4.25 10.73 -23.49
N GLU A 204 3.18 11.46 -23.19
CA GLU A 204 2.05 11.60 -24.12
C GLU A 204 2.13 12.80 -25.07
N GLU A 205 2.97 13.79 -24.83
CA GLU A 205 3.05 14.97 -25.72
C GLU A 205 3.97 14.78 -26.95
N GLN A 206 4.80 13.75 -27.00
CA GLN A 206 5.74 13.55 -28.13
C GLN A 206 5.25 12.63 -29.26
N LYS A 207 4.07 12.04 -29.15
CA LYS A 207 3.51 11.16 -30.21
C LYS A 207 2.38 11.76 -31.05
N LEU A 208 2.07 13.04 -30.88
CA LEU A 208 1.03 13.71 -31.64
C LEU A 208 1.61 14.78 -32.64
N GLU A 209 2.94 14.86 -32.74
CA GLU A 209 3.60 15.81 -33.66
C GLU A 209 4.49 15.12 -34.74
N GLU A 210 4.34 13.83 -34.99
CA GLU A 210 4.86 13.12 -36.17
C GLU A 210 3.66 12.55 -36.99
#